data_40b8971d5c1e75003f069ba5093cc0bf
#
_entry.id   40b8971d5c1e75003f069ba5093cc0bf
#
_cell.length_a   1.000
_cell.length_b   1.000
_cell.length_c   1.000
_cell.angle_alpha   90.00
_cell.angle_beta   90.00
_cell.angle_gamma   90.00
#
_symmetry.space_group_name_H-M   'P 1'
#
loop_
_entity.id
_entity.type
_entity.pdbx_description
1 polymer ?
#
loop_
_entity_poly.entity_id
_entity_poly.type
_entity_poly.pdbx_seq_one_letter_code
_entity_poly.pdbx_strand_id
1 'polypeptide(L)'
;MKIIRAEHLGMCFGVKDAIALALATARHGPLTILGDLVHNETVLAELRAQDIRIAQQPGQADTRTVMISAHGASGRRLAELRQRRLNVLEATCPLVHAAHRALAKLVSDGFYPVIIGRRDHVEVRGLTEDFNEFAVVLCEADLVNLRERPRLGVMAQTTQPIEKVRHLVRLLRERFANSEIRFIDTVCQPTKQRQHAAVELAKQCDVVVVIGGVHSNNTQELVSTCLQFCPRVHLIQTADDLRAEWFGEKDTAGITAGTSTPESVIAGAESWLVALANKLNHAFA
;
A
#
# COMPACT_ATOMS: atom_id res chain seq x y z
N MET A 1 -30.33 -6.89 -7.51
CA MET A 1 -29.09 -6.26 -6.95
C MET A 1 -28.35 -5.53 -8.07
N LYS A 2 -27.86 -4.29 -7.83
CA LYS A 2 -27.03 -3.50 -8.77
C LYS A 2 -25.56 -3.63 -8.38
N ILE A 3 -24.64 -3.67 -9.36
CA ILE A 3 -23.20 -3.76 -9.11
C ILE A 3 -22.52 -2.55 -9.73
N ILE A 4 -21.62 -1.90 -8.97
CA ILE A 4 -20.86 -0.71 -9.40
C ILE A 4 -19.38 -0.95 -9.10
N ARG A 5 -18.48 -0.65 -10.06
CA ARG A 5 -17.03 -0.61 -9.84
C ARG A 5 -16.57 0.81 -9.51
N ALA A 6 -15.60 0.93 -8.64
CA ALA A 6 -14.88 2.19 -8.44
C ALA A 6 -14.17 2.61 -9.74
N GLU A 7 -14.09 3.91 -10.01
CA GLU A 7 -13.43 4.44 -11.22
C GLU A 7 -11.93 4.07 -11.25
N HIS A 8 -11.28 4.09 -10.08
CA HIS A 8 -9.89 3.71 -9.91
C HIS A 8 -9.77 2.59 -8.88
N LEU A 9 -9.37 1.40 -9.31
CA LEU A 9 -9.16 0.24 -8.43
C LEU A 9 -8.04 -0.66 -8.97
N GLY A 10 -7.60 -1.61 -8.14
CA GLY A 10 -6.66 -2.67 -8.54
C GLY A 10 -5.23 -2.19 -8.74
N MET A 11 -4.46 -2.99 -9.43
CA MET A 11 -3.01 -2.89 -9.49
C MET A 11 -2.50 -1.58 -10.10
N CYS A 12 -1.61 -0.87 -9.38
CA CYS A 12 -0.97 0.35 -9.88
C CYS A 12 0.25 0.03 -10.77
N PHE A 13 0.74 1.05 -11.48
CA PHE A 13 1.89 0.88 -12.40
C PHE A 13 3.15 0.40 -11.69
N GLY A 14 3.48 0.96 -10.52
CA GLY A 14 4.71 0.58 -9.80
C GLY A 14 4.71 -0.87 -9.34
N VAL A 15 3.53 -1.44 -9.03
CA VAL A 15 3.37 -2.87 -8.73
C VAL A 15 3.50 -3.71 -10.00
N LYS A 16 2.85 -3.30 -11.11
CA LYS A 16 2.95 -4.00 -12.40
C LYS A 16 4.39 -4.07 -12.89
N ASP A 17 5.11 -2.96 -12.82
CA ASP A 17 6.51 -2.88 -13.25
C ASP A 17 7.41 -3.78 -12.40
N ALA A 18 7.20 -3.81 -11.08
CA ALA A 18 7.96 -4.68 -10.18
C ALA A 18 7.74 -6.17 -10.48
N ILE A 19 6.49 -6.58 -10.72
CA ILE A 19 6.14 -7.97 -11.09
C ILE A 19 6.75 -8.31 -12.46
N ALA A 20 6.60 -7.43 -13.44
CA ALA A 20 7.16 -7.64 -14.78
C ALA A 20 8.69 -7.80 -14.74
N LEU A 21 9.38 -6.97 -13.96
CA LEU A 21 10.83 -7.08 -13.78
C LEU A 21 11.21 -8.39 -13.10
N ALA A 22 10.49 -8.84 -12.07
CA ALA A 22 10.75 -10.11 -11.39
C ALA A 22 10.62 -11.30 -12.35
N LEU A 23 9.51 -11.35 -13.09
CA LEU A 23 9.27 -12.42 -14.07
C LEU A 23 10.28 -12.41 -15.23
N ALA A 24 10.65 -11.23 -15.74
CA ALA A 24 11.66 -11.10 -16.78
C ALA A 24 13.03 -11.57 -16.28
N THR A 25 13.40 -11.20 -15.06
CA THR A 25 14.69 -11.60 -14.46
C THR A 25 14.75 -13.11 -14.22
N ALA A 26 13.69 -13.72 -13.72
CA ALA A 26 13.62 -15.16 -13.42
C ALA A 26 13.82 -16.02 -14.68
N ARG A 27 13.48 -15.52 -15.87
CA ARG A 27 13.75 -16.21 -17.14
C ARG A 27 15.24 -16.35 -17.46
N HIS A 28 16.08 -15.51 -16.88
CA HIS A 28 17.54 -15.48 -17.12
C HIS A 28 18.35 -16.15 -16.01
N GLY A 29 17.71 -16.59 -14.94
CA GLY A 29 18.38 -17.32 -13.86
C GLY A 29 17.67 -17.18 -12.51
N PRO A 30 18.18 -17.87 -11.48
CA PRO A 30 17.59 -17.89 -10.15
C PRO A 30 17.54 -16.50 -9.53
N LEU A 31 16.37 -16.15 -8.96
CA LEU A 31 16.08 -14.85 -8.35
C LEU A 31 15.57 -15.03 -6.91
N THR A 32 16.12 -14.26 -5.97
CA THR A 32 15.55 -14.06 -4.64
C THR A 32 15.04 -12.63 -4.49
N ILE A 33 13.79 -12.46 -4.10
CA ILE A 33 13.22 -11.15 -3.73
C ILE A 33 13.36 -10.97 -2.22
N LEU A 34 13.85 -9.81 -1.79
CA LEU A 34 13.95 -9.46 -0.37
C LEU A 34 12.67 -8.78 0.12
N GLY A 35 12.03 -9.44 1.07
CA GLY A 35 10.69 -9.12 1.52
C GLY A 35 9.63 -9.49 0.50
N ASP A 36 8.38 -9.19 0.82
CA ASP A 36 7.28 -9.38 -0.12
C ASP A 36 7.41 -8.35 -1.24
N LEU A 37 7.38 -8.79 -2.50
CA LEU A 37 7.42 -7.87 -3.65
C LEU A 37 6.28 -6.86 -3.55
N VAL A 38 5.12 -7.37 -3.17
CA VAL A 38 3.89 -6.64 -2.86
C VAL A 38 3.13 -7.37 -1.74
N HIS A 39 2.28 -6.67 -1.00
CA HIS A 39 1.46 -7.27 0.05
C HIS A 39 0.17 -7.88 -0.53
N ASN A 40 0.32 -8.93 -1.33
CA ASN A 40 -0.80 -9.68 -1.91
C ASN A 40 -0.38 -11.15 -2.11
N GLU A 41 -1.00 -12.07 -1.37
CA GLU A 41 -0.60 -13.48 -1.36
C GLU A 41 -0.85 -14.17 -2.71
N THR A 42 -1.89 -13.81 -3.45
CA THR A 42 -2.12 -14.34 -4.80
C THR A 42 -0.93 -14.06 -5.71
N VAL A 43 -0.42 -12.81 -5.69
CA VAL A 43 0.77 -12.42 -6.45
C VAL A 43 2.01 -13.16 -5.97
N LEU A 44 2.21 -13.28 -4.65
CA LEU A 44 3.36 -13.99 -4.10
C LEU A 44 3.35 -15.47 -4.44
N ALA A 45 2.16 -16.10 -4.43
CA ALA A 45 1.99 -17.50 -4.85
C ALA A 45 2.32 -17.69 -6.34
N GLU A 46 1.87 -16.77 -7.22
CA GLU A 46 2.22 -16.78 -8.63
C GLU A 46 3.73 -16.65 -8.86
N LEU A 47 4.41 -15.78 -8.12
CA LEU A 47 5.87 -15.63 -8.21
C LEU A 47 6.60 -16.89 -7.74
N ARG A 48 6.16 -17.51 -6.62
CA ARG A 48 6.73 -18.79 -6.13
C ARG A 48 6.53 -19.92 -7.14
N ALA A 49 5.39 -19.95 -7.84
CA ALA A 49 5.12 -20.93 -8.91
C ALA A 49 6.05 -20.78 -10.13
N GLN A 50 6.75 -19.64 -10.25
CA GLN A 50 7.80 -19.38 -11.25
C GLN A 50 9.22 -19.56 -10.68
N ASP A 51 9.37 -20.35 -9.60
CA ASP A 51 10.64 -20.60 -8.90
C ASP A 51 11.35 -19.35 -8.37
N ILE A 52 10.63 -18.23 -8.22
CA ILE A 52 11.15 -17.01 -7.59
C ILE A 52 11.11 -17.19 -6.08
N ARG A 53 12.26 -17.07 -5.44
CA ARG A 53 12.41 -17.20 -3.99
C ARG A 53 12.09 -15.89 -3.28
N ILE A 54 11.55 -15.99 -2.08
CA ILE A 54 11.25 -14.83 -1.23
C ILE A 54 11.99 -15.04 0.10
N ALA A 55 12.85 -14.09 0.46
CA ALA A 55 13.63 -14.11 1.70
C ALA A 55 13.39 -12.83 2.49
N GLN A 56 13.26 -12.93 3.81
CA GLN A 56 13.01 -11.76 4.66
C GLN A 56 14.29 -11.01 5.04
N GLN A 57 15.43 -11.68 5.00
CA GLN A 57 16.73 -11.13 5.39
C GLN A 57 17.79 -11.40 4.31
N PRO A 58 18.78 -10.50 4.11
CA PRO A 58 19.85 -10.70 3.16
C PRO A 58 20.63 -12.01 3.34
N GLY A 59 20.76 -12.48 4.60
CA GLY A 59 21.45 -13.73 4.93
C GLY A 59 20.72 -15.00 4.49
N GLN A 60 19.43 -14.89 4.15
CA GLN A 60 18.61 -15.99 3.66
C GLN A 60 18.58 -16.07 2.12
N ALA A 61 19.19 -15.08 1.45
CA ALA A 61 19.28 -15.10 -0.02
C ALA A 61 20.29 -16.16 -0.44
N ASP A 62 19.82 -17.13 -1.20
CA ASP A 62 20.59 -18.29 -1.68
C ASP A 62 20.84 -18.22 -3.20
N THR A 63 20.51 -17.11 -3.82
CA THR A 63 20.80 -16.81 -5.23
C THR A 63 21.78 -15.64 -5.35
N ARG A 64 22.55 -15.62 -6.47
CA ARG A 64 23.46 -14.51 -6.74
C ARG A 64 22.74 -13.21 -7.10
N THR A 65 21.56 -13.32 -7.71
CA THR A 65 20.72 -12.17 -8.06
C THR A 65 19.65 -11.98 -7.00
N VAL A 66 19.58 -10.78 -6.44
CA VAL A 66 18.64 -10.40 -5.40
C VAL A 66 17.89 -9.15 -5.86
N MET A 67 16.57 -9.13 -5.67
CA MET A 67 15.71 -8.01 -6.03
C MET A 67 15.16 -7.31 -4.80
N ILE A 68 15.25 -5.99 -4.77
CA ILE A 68 14.53 -5.14 -3.82
C ILE A 68 13.10 -4.99 -4.29
N SER A 69 12.14 -5.09 -3.34
CA SER A 69 10.70 -4.99 -3.63
C SER A 69 10.29 -3.59 -4.09
N ALA A 70 9.04 -3.46 -4.54
CA ALA A 70 8.44 -2.17 -4.92
C ALA A 70 8.44 -1.13 -3.78
N HIS A 71 8.54 -1.56 -2.52
CA HIS A 71 8.55 -0.72 -1.34
C HIS A 71 9.91 -0.02 -1.07
N GLY A 72 10.95 -0.38 -1.81
CA GLY A 72 12.30 0.15 -1.63
C GLY A 72 13.07 -0.43 -0.43
N ALA A 73 14.28 0.06 -0.27
CA ALA A 73 15.16 -0.29 0.85
C ALA A 73 16.03 0.92 1.22
N SER A 74 16.56 0.91 2.45
CA SER A 74 17.54 1.90 2.91
C SER A 74 18.87 1.79 2.15
N GLY A 75 19.62 2.89 2.08
CA GLY A 75 20.97 2.89 1.54
C GLY A 75 21.88 1.93 2.29
N ARG A 76 21.73 1.82 3.60
CA ARG A 76 22.44 0.86 4.46
C ARG A 76 22.17 -0.58 4.02
N ARG A 77 20.91 -0.94 3.75
CA ARG A 77 20.53 -2.28 3.27
C ARG A 77 21.12 -2.57 1.89
N LEU A 78 21.06 -1.60 0.98
CA LEU A 78 21.67 -1.73 -0.35
C LEU A 78 23.19 -1.90 -0.28
N ALA A 79 23.87 -1.15 0.60
CA ALA A 79 25.31 -1.30 0.83
C ALA A 79 25.68 -2.69 1.38
N GLU A 80 24.90 -3.21 2.34
CA GLU A 80 25.07 -4.57 2.87
C GLU A 80 25.02 -5.63 1.76
N LEU A 81 24.02 -5.56 0.88
CA LEU A 81 23.88 -6.50 -0.22
C LEU A 81 25.06 -6.45 -1.20
N ARG A 82 25.52 -5.23 -1.53
CA ARG A 82 26.71 -5.03 -2.39
C ARG A 82 28.00 -5.57 -1.76
N GLN A 83 28.18 -5.40 -0.45
CA GLN A 83 29.31 -5.97 0.28
C GLN A 83 29.33 -7.52 0.24
N ARG A 84 28.15 -8.15 0.18
CA ARG A 84 28.00 -9.60 -0.01
C ARG A 84 28.24 -10.05 -1.46
N ARG A 85 28.62 -9.14 -2.36
CA ARG A 85 28.84 -9.38 -3.80
C ARG A 85 27.64 -9.94 -4.53
N LEU A 86 26.43 -9.61 -4.06
CA LEU A 86 25.18 -9.96 -4.73
C LEU A 86 24.92 -9.01 -5.90
N ASN A 87 24.31 -9.52 -6.96
CA ASN A 87 23.79 -8.72 -8.05
C ASN A 87 22.44 -8.16 -7.62
N VAL A 88 22.40 -6.87 -7.27
CA VAL A 88 21.20 -6.22 -6.73
C VAL A 88 20.41 -5.55 -7.83
N LEU A 89 19.16 -6.00 -8.02
CA LEU A 89 18.18 -5.35 -8.88
C LEU A 89 17.19 -4.57 -8.01
N GLU A 90 16.84 -3.37 -8.45
CA GLU A 90 15.89 -2.52 -7.72
C GLU A 90 14.56 -2.45 -8.47
N ALA A 91 13.52 -3.12 -7.93
CA ALA A 91 12.15 -2.97 -8.39
C ALA A 91 11.40 -1.85 -7.64
N THR A 92 12.14 -1.00 -6.94
CA THR A 92 11.57 0.12 -6.16
C THR A 92 10.74 1.03 -7.04
N CYS A 93 9.49 1.28 -6.64
CA CYS A 93 8.60 2.20 -7.34
C CYS A 93 9.24 3.60 -7.45
N PRO A 94 9.20 4.27 -8.62
CA PRO A 94 9.74 5.62 -8.79
C PRO A 94 9.19 6.64 -7.79
N LEU A 95 7.93 6.47 -7.34
CA LEU A 95 7.29 7.35 -6.34
C LEU A 95 7.86 7.11 -4.93
N VAL A 96 8.25 5.87 -4.61
CA VAL A 96 8.98 5.55 -3.36
C VAL A 96 10.40 6.12 -3.43
N HIS A 97 11.09 6.02 -4.56
CA HIS A 97 12.38 6.70 -4.75
C HIS A 97 12.27 8.23 -4.57
N ALA A 98 11.19 8.84 -5.05
CA ALA A 98 10.95 10.26 -4.84
C ALA A 98 10.76 10.59 -3.34
N ALA A 99 10.08 9.72 -2.58
CA ALA A 99 9.92 9.87 -1.13
C ALA A 99 11.28 9.78 -0.40
N HIS A 100 12.15 8.82 -0.77
CA HIS A 100 13.52 8.73 -0.22
C HIS A 100 14.33 10.00 -0.47
N ARG A 101 14.30 10.53 -1.71
CA ARG A 101 15.01 11.78 -2.04
C ARG A 101 14.46 12.98 -1.27
N ALA A 102 13.13 13.05 -1.12
CA ALA A 102 12.48 14.13 -0.37
C ALA A 102 12.91 14.11 1.11
N LEU A 103 12.96 12.92 1.73
CA LEU A 103 13.40 12.77 3.11
C LEU A 103 14.88 13.14 3.28
N ALA A 104 15.74 12.62 2.41
CA ALA A 104 17.17 12.95 2.43
C ALA A 104 17.41 14.44 2.30
N LYS A 105 16.64 15.13 1.43
CA LYS A 105 16.68 16.59 1.27
C LYS A 105 16.25 17.32 2.52
N LEU A 106 15.14 16.94 3.16
CA LEU A 106 14.69 17.53 4.43
C LEU A 106 15.77 17.41 5.51
N VAL A 107 16.38 16.24 5.67
CA VAL A 107 17.42 16.01 6.66
C VAL A 107 18.69 16.81 6.33
N SER A 108 19.10 16.87 5.06
CA SER A 108 20.26 17.69 4.64
C SER A 108 20.04 19.20 4.85
N ASP A 109 18.78 19.65 4.79
CA ASP A 109 18.38 21.03 5.08
C ASP A 109 18.27 21.30 6.61
N GLY A 110 18.60 20.31 7.46
CA GLY A 110 18.61 20.44 8.93
C GLY A 110 17.23 20.26 9.59
N PHE A 111 16.27 19.63 8.92
CA PHE A 111 14.99 19.28 9.52
C PHE A 111 15.04 17.92 10.21
N TYR A 112 14.44 17.85 11.41
CA TYR A 112 14.19 16.57 12.09
C TYR A 112 13.10 15.79 11.33
N PRO A 113 13.36 14.55 10.88
CA PRO A 113 12.42 13.80 10.06
C PRO A 113 11.24 13.27 10.86
N VAL A 114 10.03 13.53 10.39
CA VAL A 114 8.76 13.01 10.90
C VAL A 114 8.03 12.31 9.76
N ILE A 115 7.80 11.01 9.88
CA ILE A 115 7.13 10.21 8.87
C ILE A 115 5.73 9.86 9.34
N ILE A 116 4.70 10.27 8.60
CA ILE A 116 3.33 9.86 8.84
C ILE A 116 3.11 8.51 8.16
N GLY A 117 3.02 7.44 8.93
CA GLY A 117 2.92 6.08 8.41
C GLY A 117 3.01 5.00 9.49
N ARG A 118 2.91 3.74 9.05
CA ARG A 118 3.03 2.59 9.95
C ARG A 118 4.51 2.27 10.19
N ARG A 119 4.94 2.34 11.45
CA ARG A 119 6.35 2.10 11.86
C ARG A 119 6.91 0.78 11.34
N ASP A 120 6.11 -0.28 11.38
CA ASP A 120 6.56 -1.64 11.01
C ASP A 120 6.46 -1.91 9.50
N HIS A 121 5.94 -0.96 8.72
CA HIS A 121 5.82 -1.13 7.28
C HIS A 121 7.20 -1.08 6.61
N VAL A 122 7.43 -1.98 5.64
CA VAL A 122 8.72 -2.10 4.94
C VAL A 122 9.17 -0.78 4.30
N GLU A 123 8.26 -0.02 3.69
CA GLU A 123 8.55 1.30 3.11
C GLU A 123 9.02 2.29 4.18
N VAL A 124 8.34 2.37 5.34
CA VAL A 124 8.70 3.30 6.42
C VAL A 124 10.05 2.91 7.02
N ARG A 125 10.31 1.62 7.22
CA ARG A 125 11.64 1.14 7.64
C ARG A 125 12.71 1.51 6.62
N GLY A 126 12.47 1.26 5.32
CA GLY A 126 13.38 1.65 4.26
C GLY A 126 13.71 3.14 4.25
N LEU A 127 12.72 4.00 4.51
CA LEU A 127 12.89 5.44 4.61
C LEU A 127 13.72 5.86 5.83
N THR A 128 13.57 5.17 6.96
CA THR A 128 14.10 5.64 8.26
C THR A 128 15.41 5.00 8.70
N GLU A 129 15.74 3.79 8.24
CA GLU A 129 16.92 3.04 8.67
C GLU A 129 18.26 3.77 8.45
N ASP A 130 18.32 4.72 7.52
CA ASP A 130 19.54 5.50 7.24
C ASP A 130 19.76 6.66 8.23
N PHE A 131 18.78 6.95 9.11
CA PHE A 131 18.83 8.08 10.05
C PHE A 131 18.90 7.61 11.49
N ASN A 132 19.71 8.28 12.31
CA ASN A 132 19.84 7.96 13.73
C ASN A 132 18.67 8.50 14.57
N GLU A 133 18.11 9.64 14.17
CA GLU A 133 16.98 10.27 14.85
C GLU A 133 15.83 10.53 13.86
N PHE A 134 14.65 10.07 14.21
CA PHE A 134 13.41 10.31 13.46
C PHE A 134 12.19 10.02 14.34
N ALA A 135 11.04 10.50 13.92
CA ALA A 135 9.76 10.11 14.49
C ALA A 135 8.84 9.47 13.43
N VAL A 136 8.03 8.52 13.87
CA VAL A 136 6.94 7.96 13.05
C VAL A 136 5.64 8.16 13.79
N VAL A 137 4.66 8.74 13.10
CA VAL A 137 3.34 9.13 13.61
C VAL A 137 2.29 8.46 12.74
N LEU A 138 1.32 7.79 13.34
CA LEU A 138 0.21 7.16 12.61
C LEU A 138 -1.14 7.75 12.99
N CYS A 139 -1.27 8.26 14.21
CA CYS A 139 -2.49 8.84 14.76
C CYS A 139 -2.18 10.00 15.70
N GLU A 140 -3.21 10.69 16.18
CA GLU A 140 -3.10 11.83 17.09
C GLU A 140 -2.39 11.47 18.41
N ALA A 141 -2.62 10.26 18.93
CA ALA A 141 -1.97 9.80 20.15
C ALA A 141 -0.42 9.75 20.04
N ASP A 142 0.11 9.49 18.85
CA ASP A 142 1.56 9.48 18.63
C ASP A 142 2.19 10.87 18.75
N LEU A 143 1.41 11.92 18.52
CA LEU A 143 1.86 13.31 18.64
C LEU A 143 2.20 13.67 20.08
N VAL A 144 1.57 13.04 21.07
CA VAL A 144 1.79 13.32 22.50
C VAL A 144 3.26 13.07 22.87
N ASN A 145 3.87 12.05 22.30
CA ASN A 145 5.24 11.63 22.58
C ASN A 145 6.29 12.33 21.71
N LEU A 146 5.84 13.11 20.70
CA LEU A 146 6.77 13.85 19.84
C LEU A 146 7.32 15.07 20.59
N ARG A 147 8.66 15.16 20.66
CA ARG A 147 9.34 16.29 21.28
C ARG A 147 9.41 17.47 20.32
N GLU A 148 9.29 18.69 20.88
CA GLU A 148 9.51 19.89 20.11
C GLU A 148 10.94 19.96 19.58
N ARG A 149 11.07 20.38 18.34
CA ARG A 149 12.34 20.60 17.64
C ARG A 149 12.21 21.93 16.85
N PRO A 150 13.26 22.70 16.69
CA PRO A 150 13.18 23.97 15.97
C PRO A 150 12.67 23.82 14.53
N ARG A 151 12.98 22.67 13.88
CA ARG A 151 12.65 22.40 12.48
C ARG A 151 12.16 20.96 12.33
N LEU A 152 10.93 20.79 11.88
CA LEU A 152 10.30 19.48 11.63
C LEU A 152 10.06 19.30 10.13
N GLY A 153 10.68 18.29 9.52
CA GLY A 153 10.46 17.89 8.15
C GLY A 153 9.46 16.74 8.08
N VAL A 154 8.25 17.01 7.64
CA VAL A 154 7.15 16.07 7.65
C VAL A 154 6.91 15.50 6.26
N MET A 155 6.79 14.21 6.17
CA MET A 155 6.35 13.49 4.96
C MET A 155 5.50 12.28 5.31
N ALA A 156 4.93 11.61 4.32
CA ALA A 156 4.06 10.46 4.53
C ALA A 156 4.57 9.21 3.81
N GLN A 157 4.26 8.04 4.36
CA GLN A 157 4.26 6.78 3.64
C GLN A 157 3.36 6.92 2.41
N THR A 158 3.81 6.47 1.25
CA THR A 158 3.16 6.76 -0.05
C THR A 158 1.72 6.24 -0.17
N THR A 159 1.32 5.30 0.68
CA THR A 159 0.00 4.67 0.70
C THR A 159 -0.92 5.14 1.85
N GLN A 160 -0.56 6.20 2.57
CA GLN A 160 -1.45 6.75 3.61
C GLN A 160 -2.61 7.55 3.00
N PRO A 161 -3.79 7.61 3.66
CA PRO A 161 -4.88 8.49 3.27
C PRO A 161 -4.45 9.95 3.34
N ILE A 162 -4.61 10.68 2.22
CA ILE A 162 -4.15 12.08 2.15
C ILE A 162 -4.85 12.98 3.16
N GLU A 163 -6.12 12.77 3.42
CA GLU A 163 -6.88 13.57 4.39
C GLU A 163 -6.40 13.32 5.83
N LYS A 164 -6.07 12.07 6.18
CA LYS A 164 -5.45 11.72 7.46
C LYS A 164 -4.07 12.40 7.60
N VAL A 165 -3.27 12.39 6.54
CA VAL A 165 -1.96 13.05 6.52
C VAL A 165 -2.12 14.56 6.72
N ARG A 166 -3.03 15.21 5.99
CA ARG A 166 -3.31 16.65 6.13
C ARG A 166 -3.80 17.01 7.53
N HIS A 167 -4.65 16.18 8.10
CA HIS A 167 -5.13 16.36 9.47
C HIS A 167 -3.98 16.31 10.48
N LEU A 168 -3.13 15.29 10.43
CA LEU A 168 -1.97 15.17 11.33
C LEU A 168 -0.95 16.30 11.15
N VAL A 169 -0.74 16.77 9.91
CA VAL A 169 0.12 17.95 9.64
C VAL A 169 -0.46 19.22 10.27
N ARG A 170 -1.78 19.41 10.22
CA ARG A 170 -2.43 20.54 10.89
C ARG A 170 -2.23 20.48 12.40
N LEU A 171 -2.49 19.32 13.02
CA LEU A 171 -2.27 19.15 14.47
C LEU A 171 -0.80 19.36 14.88
N LEU A 172 0.15 18.92 14.05
CA LEU A 172 1.58 19.20 14.27
C LEU A 172 1.86 20.71 14.31
N ARG A 173 1.28 21.49 13.38
CA ARG A 173 1.45 22.95 13.32
C ARG A 173 0.82 23.65 14.52
N GLU A 174 -0.34 23.20 14.96
CA GLU A 174 -1.02 23.71 16.15
C GLU A 174 -0.21 23.43 17.43
N ARG A 175 0.30 22.18 17.55
CA ARG A 175 1.07 21.76 18.73
C ARG A 175 2.45 22.42 18.83
N PHE A 176 3.14 22.61 17.72
CA PHE A 176 4.51 23.12 17.66
C PHE A 176 4.56 24.46 16.94
N ALA A 177 3.79 25.43 17.47
CA ALA A 177 3.63 26.75 16.85
C ALA A 177 4.96 27.55 16.69
N ASN A 178 5.98 27.23 17.51
CA ASN A 178 7.30 27.88 17.45
C ASN A 178 8.28 27.13 16.52
N SER A 179 7.90 26.01 15.94
CA SER A 179 8.75 25.19 15.06
C SER A 179 8.52 25.54 13.59
N GLU A 180 9.58 25.58 12.80
CA GLU A 180 9.45 25.58 11.33
C GLU A 180 9.00 24.18 10.88
N ILE A 181 7.77 24.06 10.38
CA ILE A 181 7.25 22.78 9.87
C ILE A 181 7.18 22.80 8.35
N ARG A 182 8.04 22.00 7.70
CA ARG A 182 8.05 21.80 6.26
C ARG A 182 7.40 20.45 5.92
N PHE A 183 6.26 20.50 5.27
CA PHE A 183 5.57 19.28 4.79
C PHE A 183 5.81 19.07 3.30
N ILE A 184 6.24 17.86 2.92
CA ILE A 184 6.33 17.40 1.55
C ILE A 184 5.29 16.30 1.37
N ASP A 185 4.32 16.52 0.48
CA ASP A 185 3.28 15.53 0.15
C ASP A 185 3.88 14.41 -0.71
N THR A 186 4.17 13.29 -0.07
CA THR A 186 4.70 12.07 -0.70
C THR A 186 3.64 10.98 -0.90
N VAL A 187 2.37 11.24 -0.55
CA VAL A 187 1.29 10.31 -0.88
C VAL A 187 1.17 10.19 -2.39
N CYS A 188 1.29 8.97 -2.90
CA CYS A 188 1.35 8.76 -4.33
C CYS A 188 -0.01 9.01 -5.02
N GLN A 189 0.04 9.51 -6.27
CA GLN A 189 -1.17 9.81 -7.03
C GLN A 189 -2.09 8.58 -7.23
N PRO A 190 -1.57 7.36 -7.52
CA PRO A 190 -2.42 6.18 -7.58
C PRO A 190 -3.19 5.89 -6.29
N THR A 191 -2.61 6.17 -5.12
CA THR A 191 -3.31 6.03 -3.83
C THR A 191 -4.41 7.08 -3.70
N LYS A 192 -4.12 8.36 -3.98
CA LYS A 192 -5.11 9.44 -3.91
C LYS A 192 -6.32 9.18 -4.82
N GLN A 193 -6.08 8.72 -6.06
CA GLN A 193 -7.14 8.38 -7.01
C GLN A 193 -8.04 7.25 -6.48
N ARG A 194 -7.45 6.18 -5.94
CA ARG A 194 -8.23 5.05 -5.39
C ARG A 194 -9.02 5.44 -4.15
N GLN A 195 -8.43 6.25 -3.28
CA GLN A 195 -9.14 6.75 -2.10
C GLN A 195 -10.33 7.62 -2.49
N HIS A 196 -10.15 8.54 -3.44
CA HIS A 196 -11.25 9.36 -3.96
C HIS A 196 -12.35 8.50 -4.58
N ALA A 197 -11.97 7.57 -5.47
CA ALA A 197 -12.92 6.66 -6.11
C ALA A 197 -13.65 5.76 -5.10
N ALA A 198 -12.98 5.32 -4.02
CA ALA A 198 -13.60 4.52 -2.97
C ALA A 198 -14.61 5.34 -2.13
N VAL A 199 -14.33 6.61 -1.86
CA VAL A 199 -15.28 7.53 -1.20
C VAL A 199 -16.53 7.71 -2.05
N GLU A 200 -16.36 8.03 -3.33
CA GLU A 200 -17.50 8.24 -4.24
C GLU A 200 -18.33 6.95 -4.44
N LEU A 201 -17.66 5.80 -4.46
CA LEU A 201 -18.34 4.50 -4.50
C LEU A 201 -19.15 4.26 -3.21
N ALA A 202 -18.52 4.42 -2.04
CA ALA A 202 -19.13 4.08 -0.76
C ALA A 202 -20.35 4.94 -0.42
N LYS A 203 -20.38 6.21 -0.89
CA LYS A 203 -21.54 7.12 -0.71
C LYS A 203 -22.79 6.66 -1.44
N GLN A 204 -22.68 5.83 -2.47
CA GLN A 204 -23.81 5.40 -3.31
C GLN A 204 -24.10 3.90 -3.23
N CYS A 205 -23.41 3.18 -2.34
CA CYS A 205 -23.57 1.74 -2.20
C CYS A 205 -24.13 1.37 -0.83
N ASP A 206 -24.95 0.33 -0.79
CA ASP A 206 -25.48 -0.27 0.43
C ASP A 206 -24.47 -1.25 1.05
N VAL A 207 -23.62 -1.86 0.23
CA VAL A 207 -22.54 -2.77 0.62
C VAL A 207 -21.33 -2.55 -0.29
N VAL A 208 -20.13 -2.54 0.30
CA VAL A 208 -18.87 -2.40 -0.46
C VAL A 208 -17.98 -3.61 -0.24
N VAL A 209 -17.51 -4.18 -1.33
CA VAL A 209 -16.47 -5.22 -1.34
C VAL A 209 -15.13 -4.57 -1.67
N VAL A 210 -14.19 -4.66 -0.73
CA VAL A 210 -12.80 -4.21 -0.90
C VAL A 210 -11.93 -5.43 -1.15
N ILE A 211 -11.31 -5.52 -2.32
CA ILE A 211 -10.53 -6.69 -2.74
C ILE A 211 -9.04 -6.41 -2.57
N GLY A 212 -8.32 -7.30 -1.87
CA GLY A 212 -6.86 -7.19 -1.74
C GLY A 212 -6.28 -7.89 -0.53
N GLY A 213 -4.96 -7.87 -0.43
CA GLY A 213 -4.24 -8.54 0.66
C GLY A 213 -4.55 -7.94 2.02
N VAL A 214 -4.80 -8.79 3.02
CA VAL A 214 -5.10 -8.39 4.41
C VAL A 214 -3.94 -7.63 5.07
N HIS A 215 -2.72 -7.82 4.62
CA HIS A 215 -1.53 -7.12 5.13
C HIS A 215 -1.16 -5.87 4.32
N SER A 216 -1.88 -5.59 3.23
CA SER A 216 -1.67 -4.39 2.42
C SER A 216 -2.17 -3.14 3.14
N ASN A 217 -1.26 -2.19 3.41
CA ASN A 217 -1.65 -0.91 4.02
C ASN A 217 -2.71 -0.17 3.17
N ASN A 218 -2.51 -0.11 1.85
CA ASN A 218 -3.47 0.55 0.97
C ASN A 218 -4.85 -0.11 1.03
N THR A 219 -4.95 -1.45 1.06
CA THR A 219 -6.21 -2.16 1.15
C THR A 219 -6.92 -1.89 2.48
N GLN A 220 -6.21 -1.94 3.60
CA GLN A 220 -6.75 -1.64 4.93
C GLN A 220 -7.26 -0.20 5.03
N GLU A 221 -6.52 0.75 4.49
CA GLU A 221 -6.94 2.16 4.46
C GLU A 221 -8.17 2.37 3.55
N LEU A 222 -8.33 1.61 2.44
CA LEU A 222 -9.55 1.64 1.63
C LEU A 222 -10.77 1.12 2.43
N VAL A 223 -10.62 0.03 3.19
CA VAL A 223 -11.68 -0.47 4.08
C VAL A 223 -12.10 0.61 5.08
N SER A 224 -11.12 1.19 5.78
CA SER A 224 -11.36 2.25 6.77
C SER A 224 -12.03 3.49 6.14
N THR A 225 -11.64 3.82 4.91
CA THR A 225 -12.22 4.94 4.15
C THR A 225 -13.68 4.64 3.78
N CYS A 226 -13.97 3.45 3.25
CA CYS A 226 -15.33 3.06 2.88
C CYS A 226 -16.27 3.00 4.08
N LEU A 227 -15.80 2.52 5.24
CA LEU A 227 -16.59 2.42 6.48
C LEU A 227 -17.08 3.77 7.00
N GLN A 228 -16.47 4.90 6.59
CA GLN A 228 -16.95 6.23 6.96
C GLN A 228 -18.26 6.61 6.24
N PHE A 229 -18.59 5.96 5.13
CA PHE A 229 -19.72 6.30 4.27
C PHE A 229 -20.70 5.13 4.05
N CYS A 230 -20.25 3.90 4.20
CA CYS A 230 -21.04 2.68 4.05
C CYS A 230 -20.79 1.76 5.26
N PRO A 231 -21.83 1.38 6.04
CA PRO A 231 -21.65 0.54 7.24
C PRO A 231 -21.36 -0.93 6.93
N ARG A 232 -21.70 -1.41 5.71
CA ARG A 232 -21.47 -2.79 5.28
C ARG A 232 -20.29 -2.85 4.31
N VAL A 233 -19.08 -3.01 4.86
CA VAL A 233 -17.85 -3.12 4.09
C VAL A 233 -17.18 -4.45 4.40
N HIS A 234 -16.89 -5.23 3.36
CA HIS A 234 -16.27 -6.54 3.47
C HIS A 234 -14.93 -6.56 2.74
N LEU A 235 -13.88 -6.96 3.46
CA LEU A 235 -12.56 -7.22 2.88
C LEU A 235 -12.48 -8.67 2.44
N ILE A 236 -12.09 -8.89 1.19
CA ILE A 236 -11.85 -10.22 0.62
C ILE A 236 -10.48 -10.27 -0.06
N GLN A 237 -9.89 -11.45 -0.14
CA GLN A 237 -8.68 -11.69 -0.91
C GLN A 237 -9.02 -12.28 -2.29
N THR A 238 -10.00 -13.18 -2.36
CA THR A 238 -10.48 -13.83 -3.58
C THR A 238 -12.01 -13.91 -3.59
N ALA A 239 -12.59 -14.36 -4.70
CA ALA A 239 -14.03 -14.59 -4.81
C ALA A 239 -14.55 -15.64 -3.81
N ASP A 240 -13.69 -16.56 -3.35
CA ASP A 240 -14.06 -17.64 -2.42
C ASP A 240 -14.41 -17.11 -1.02
N ASP A 241 -13.96 -15.89 -0.69
CA ASP A 241 -14.29 -15.23 0.57
C ASP A 241 -15.69 -14.59 0.58
N LEU A 242 -16.33 -14.46 -0.60
CA LEU A 242 -17.65 -13.85 -0.74
C LEU A 242 -18.75 -14.73 -0.15
N ARG A 243 -19.69 -14.10 0.55
CA ARG A 243 -20.84 -14.76 1.17
C ARG A 243 -22.14 -14.13 0.70
N ALA A 244 -23.10 -14.97 0.26
CA ALA A 244 -24.39 -14.51 -0.28
C ALA A 244 -25.22 -13.73 0.74
N GLU A 245 -25.11 -14.07 2.03
CA GLU A 245 -25.83 -13.40 3.13
C GLU A 245 -25.44 -11.94 3.35
N TRP A 246 -24.35 -11.48 2.77
CA TRP A 246 -23.96 -10.07 2.82
C TRP A 246 -24.80 -9.16 1.91
N PHE A 247 -25.58 -9.73 0.98
CA PHE A 247 -26.23 -9.00 -0.10
C PHE A 247 -27.74 -9.23 -0.12
N GLY A 248 -28.49 -8.14 -0.24
CA GLY A 248 -29.93 -8.16 -0.48
C GLY A 248 -30.29 -7.94 -1.95
N GLU A 249 -31.48 -8.34 -2.33
CA GLU A 249 -32.00 -8.19 -3.71
C GLU A 249 -31.96 -6.74 -4.22
N LYS A 250 -32.25 -5.78 -3.34
CA LYS A 250 -32.34 -4.35 -3.70
C LYS A 250 -31.03 -3.59 -3.48
N ASP A 251 -29.99 -4.26 -2.98
CA ASP A 251 -28.71 -3.61 -2.69
C ASP A 251 -28.01 -3.10 -3.94
N THR A 252 -27.33 -1.98 -3.78
CA THR A 252 -26.24 -1.55 -4.65
C THR A 252 -24.92 -2.02 -4.04
N ALA A 253 -24.27 -2.99 -4.69
CA ALA A 253 -23.00 -3.55 -4.27
C ALA A 253 -21.86 -2.83 -5.00
N GLY A 254 -20.94 -2.24 -4.24
CA GLY A 254 -19.75 -1.56 -4.74
C GLY A 254 -18.52 -2.47 -4.74
N ILE A 255 -17.68 -2.36 -5.77
CA ILE A 255 -16.40 -3.08 -5.86
C ILE A 255 -15.26 -2.08 -5.92
N THR A 256 -14.31 -2.19 -4.99
CA THR A 256 -13.01 -1.51 -5.06
C THR A 256 -11.88 -2.46 -4.74
N ALA A 257 -10.63 -2.09 -5.06
CA ALA A 257 -9.49 -2.98 -4.86
C ALA A 257 -8.20 -2.23 -4.58
N GLY A 258 -7.36 -2.84 -3.74
CA GLY A 258 -6.04 -2.32 -3.38
C GLY A 258 -5.04 -2.29 -4.53
N THR A 259 -3.99 -1.47 -4.37
CA THR A 259 -2.96 -1.20 -5.40
C THR A 259 -2.11 -2.42 -5.81
N SER A 260 -2.23 -3.54 -5.10
CA SER A 260 -1.53 -4.80 -5.39
C SER A 260 -2.46 -5.93 -5.86
N THR A 261 -3.74 -5.64 -6.13
CA THR A 261 -4.74 -6.64 -6.50
C THR A 261 -4.78 -6.85 -8.02
N PRO A 262 -4.54 -8.08 -8.51
CA PRO A 262 -4.62 -8.41 -9.94
C PRO A 262 -6.04 -8.22 -10.50
N GLU A 263 -6.13 -7.86 -11.79
CA GLU A 263 -7.43 -7.73 -12.48
C GLU A 263 -8.19 -9.07 -12.54
N SER A 264 -7.49 -10.20 -12.65
CA SER A 264 -8.09 -11.54 -12.62
C SER A 264 -8.88 -11.81 -11.34
N VAL A 265 -8.34 -11.38 -10.19
CA VAL A 265 -9.00 -11.52 -8.88
C VAL A 265 -10.23 -10.62 -8.79
N ILE A 266 -10.13 -9.39 -9.31
CA ILE A 266 -11.25 -8.44 -9.35
C ILE A 266 -12.37 -8.99 -10.24
N ALA A 267 -12.03 -9.45 -11.45
CA ALA A 267 -12.97 -10.04 -12.38
C ALA A 267 -13.67 -11.30 -11.82
N GLY A 268 -12.93 -12.13 -11.06
CA GLY A 268 -13.50 -13.28 -10.36
C GLY A 268 -14.56 -12.87 -9.34
N ALA A 269 -14.27 -11.88 -8.51
CA ALA A 269 -15.23 -11.37 -7.52
C ALA A 269 -16.46 -10.71 -8.20
N GLU A 270 -16.25 -9.94 -9.27
CA GLU A 270 -17.34 -9.35 -10.05
C GLU A 270 -18.24 -10.42 -10.68
N SER A 271 -17.66 -11.43 -11.29
CA SER A 271 -18.40 -12.57 -11.88
C SER A 271 -19.26 -13.28 -10.85
N TRP A 272 -18.73 -13.50 -9.65
CA TRP A 272 -19.46 -14.10 -8.55
C TRP A 272 -20.67 -13.24 -8.13
N LEU A 273 -20.48 -11.91 -8.00
CA LEU A 273 -21.55 -10.96 -7.66
C LEU A 273 -22.63 -10.90 -8.75
N VAL A 274 -22.24 -10.93 -10.03
CA VAL A 274 -23.18 -10.96 -11.16
C VAL A 274 -24.03 -12.26 -11.11
N ALA A 275 -23.39 -13.39 -10.85
CA ALA A 275 -24.10 -14.67 -10.71
C ALA A 275 -25.10 -14.65 -9.55
N LEU A 276 -24.73 -14.05 -8.41
CA LEU A 276 -25.61 -13.88 -7.26
C LEU A 276 -26.79 -12.93 -7.61
N ALA A 277 -26.53 -11.80 -8.25
CA ALA A 277 -27.57 -10.85 -8.67
C ALA A 277 -28.63 -11.53 -9.56
N ASN A 278 -28.21 -12.36 -10.50
CA ASN A 278 -29.10 -13.12 -11.36
C ASN A 278 -29.96 -14.12 -10.55
N LYS A 279 -29.36 -14.84 -9.59
CA LYS A 279 -30.09 -15.77 -8.72
C LYS A 279 -31.14 -15.04 -7.86
N LEU A 280 -30.78 -13.90 -7.26
CA LEU A 280 -31.70 -13.10 -6.47
C LEU A 280 -32.89 -12.57 -7.28
N ASN A 281 -32.64 -12.13 -8.52
CA ASN A 281 -33.71 -11.64 -9.42
C ASN A 281 -34.67 -12.74 -9.90
N HIS A 282 -34.17 -14.00 -10.03
CA HIS A 282 -35.01 -15.15 -10.46
C HIS A 282 -35.74 -15.85 -9.31
N ALA A 283 -35.35 -15.66 -8.05
CA ALA A 283 -36.02 -16.28 -6.90
C ALA A 283 -37.38 -15.65 -6.59
N PHE A 284 -37.71 -14.51 -7.20
CA PHE A 284 -38.94 -13.73 -6.97
C PHE A 284 -39.71 -13.41 -8.26
N ALA A 285 -39.32 -13.99 -9.39
CA ALA A 285 -40.10 -13.98 -10.64
C ALA A 285 -40.92 -15.27 -10.79
#